data_7cd0d34ee255f40cfc25c8ff692b6d6e
#
_entry.id   7cd0d34ee255f40cfc25c8ff692b6d6e
#
_cell.length_a   1.000
_cell.length_b   1.000
_cell.length_c   1.000
_cell.angle_alpha   90.00
_cell.angle_beta   90.00
_cell.angle_gamma   90.00
#
_symmetry.space_group_name_H-M   'P 1'
#
loop_
_entity.id
_entity.type
_entity.pdbx_description
1 polymer ?
#
loop_
_entity_poly.entity_id
_entity_poly.type
_entity_poly.pdbx_seq_one_letter_code
_entity_poly.pdbx_strand_id
1 'polypeptide(L)'
;MKPSLKTSLLKLISVGILFYTSYGISNHYAASLDYVPEIAFTWESNIPFWAWTIVPYWSLNLMYAAAFFLCRDTHEQNRYVAHLVAAQLIATACFVLFPLRFGWPKPPADGLSGWLFDSLAAFDLPYNQAPSLHIALAIIVGAFYWTRFPKICLPLFLWQSLIALSVLTTYQHHFIDVPTGALLGWLVLWAFPRQMTSPLKLGSSNVHSRKIAVRYLLGACLMALPALLGGVWLWFIWISVSLLMVAFAYLTGNANVFQKQANGKLSAAATVLLLPYLVGVRLNMAYWLRGKAKTAPVRNDVWIGSVLGISNHLPAVLDVCAEYPCHSYQGAYRALPLLDMVTPFENDLVQTALILETLRQKH
;
A
#
# COMPACT_ATOMS: atom_id res chain seq x y z
N MET A 1 8.85 25.77 1.79
CA MET A 1 9.16 26.54 0.57
C MET A 1 8.98 25.67 -0.65
N LYS A 2 8.50 26.21 -1.77
CA LYS A 2 8.41 25.50 -3.05
C LYS A 2 9.80 25.11 -3.54
N PRO A 3 10.03 23.88 -4.04
CA PRO A 3 11.33 23.47 -4.56
C PRO A 3 11.75 24.36 -5.75
N SER A 4 13.04 24.68 -5.84
CA SER A 4 13.56 25.38 -7.03
C SER A 4 13.58 24.42 -8.24
N LEU A 5 13.53 24.98 -9.44
CA LEU A 5 13.64 24.20 -10.68
C LEU A 5 14.93 23.36 -10.69
N LYS A 6 16.05 23.96 -10.27
CA LYS A 6 17.35 23.27 -10.16
C LYS A 6 17.28 22.07 -9.20
N THR A 7 16.66 22.24 -8.02
CA THR A 7 16.50 21.15 -7.05
C THR A 7 15.64 20.03 -7.61
N SER A 8 14.53 20.37 -8.28
CA SER A 8 13.64 19.38 -8.90
C SER A 8 14.33 18.58 -10.00
N LEU A 9 15.09 19.27 -10.85
CA LEU A 9 15.85 18.65 -11.93
C LEU A 9 16.97 17.73 -11.38
N LEU A 10 17.72 18.19 -10.39
CA LEU A 10 18.78 17.37 -9.76
C LEU A 10 18.22 16.09 -9.14
N LYS A 11 17.07 16.18 -8.43
CA LYS A 11 16.43 14.99 -7.86
C LYS A 11 15.91 14.06 -8.93
N LEU A 12 15.26 14.57 -9.97
CA LEU A 12 14.80 13.77 -11.11
C LEU A 12 15.95 13.01 -11.75
N ILE A 13 17.06 13.71 -12.04
CA ILE A 13 18.26 13.10 -12.63
C ILE A 13 18.84 12.04 -11.69
N SER A 14 18.99 12.35 -10.39
CA SER A 14 19.57 11.41 -9.43
C SER A 14 18.74 10.14 -9.29
N VAL A 15 17.40 10.26 -9.22
CA VAL A 15 16.50 9.10 -9.16
C VAL A 15 16.48 8.37 -10.50
N GLY A 16 16.58 9.07 -11.63
CA GLY A 16 16.71 8.48 -12.95
C GLY A 16 18.01 7.65 -13.09
N ILE A 17 19.14 8.17 -12.64
CA ILE A 17 20.41 7.43 -12.62
C ILE A 17 20.27 6.16 -11.76
N LEU A 18 19.71 6.27 -10.57
CA LEU A 18 19.45 5.09 -9.71
C LEU A 18 18.57 4.07 -10.43
N PHE A 19 17.50 4.53 -11.09
CA PHE A 19 16.58 3.66 -11.84
C PHE A 19 17.32 2.90 -12.94
N TYR A 20 17.92 3.62 -13.89
CA TYR A 20 18.55 2.97 -15.04
C TYR A 20 19.74 2.07 -14.65
N THR A 21 20.51 2.47 -13.64
CA THR A 21 21.64 1.69 -13.16
C THR A 21 21.16 0.38 -12.48
N SER A 22 20.28 0.47 -11.49
CA SER A 22 19.84 -0.71 -10.73
C SER A 22 18.98 -1.66 -11.58
N TYR A 23 18.10 -1.08 -12.42
CA TYR A 23 17.24 -1.84 -13.33
C TYR A 23 18.04 -2.54 -14.44
N GLY A 24 19.04 -1.84 -15.01
CA GLY A 24 19.93 -2.41 -15.99
C GLY A 24 20.81 -3.52 -15.43
N ILE A 25 21.36 -3.33 -14.21
CA ILE A 25 22.18 -4.36 -13.55
C ILE A 25 21.34 -5.62 -13.30
N SER A 26 20.12 -5.52 -12.76
CA SER A 26 19.26 -6.69 -12.53
C SER A 26 18.84 -7.38 -13.82
N ASN A 27 18.55 -6.63 -14.89
CA ASN A 27 18.25 -7.18 -16.21
C ASN A 27 19.43 -8.00 -16.78
N HIS A 28 20.63 -7.42 -16.76
CA HIS A 28 21.83 -8.10 -17.26
C HIS A 28 22.23 -9.31 -16.40
N TYR A 29 22.03 -9.20 -15.07
CA TYR A 29 22.21 -10.32 -14.18
C TYR A 29 21.26 -11.48 -14.56
N ALA A 30 19.96 -11.21 -14.70
CA ALA A 30 19.00 -12.24 -15.09
C ALA A 30 19.30 -12.83 -16.47
N ALA A 31 19.74 -12.01 -17.44
CA ALA A 31 20.15 -12.44 -18.77
C ALA A 31 21.40 -13.34 -18.78
N SER A 32 22.25 -13.26 -17.75
CA SER A 32 23.47 -14.08 -17.63
C SER A 32 23.21 -15.46 -17.02
N LEU A 33 21.99 -15.73 -16.53
CA LEU A 33 21.65 -17.02 -15.94
C LEU A 33 21.30 -18.04 -17.02
N ASP A 34 21.70 -19.29 -16.83
CA ASP A 34 21.41 -20.40 -17.76
C ASP A 34 19.90 -20.66 -17.90
N TYR A 35 19.15 -20.41 -16.85
CA TYR A 35 17.69 -20.57 -16.83
C TYR A 35 17.01 -19.50 -15.98
N VAL A 36 16.00 -18.85 -16.54
CA VAL A 36 15.12 -17.91 -15.83
C VAL A 36 13.67 -18.36 -16.01
N PRO A 37 12.96 -18.70 -14.93
CA PRO A 37 11.58 -19.17 -15.00
C PRO A 37 10.61 -18.06 -15.41
N GLU A 38 9.41 -18.47 -15.86
CA GLU A 38 8.26 -17.59 -16.04
C GLU A 38 7.09 -18.08 -15.18
N ILE A 39 6.23 -17.16 -14.75
CA ILE A 39 5.00 -17.48 -14.02
C ILE A 39 3.85 -16.89 -14.82
N ALA A 40 3.27 -17.71 -15.70
CA ALA A 40 2.10 -17.36 -16.50
C ALA A 40 0.92 -18.26 -16.12
N PHE A 41 -0.29 -17.68 -16.03
CA PHE A 41 -1.51 -18.46 -15.89
C PHE A 41 -2.02 -18.86 -17.26
N THR A 42 -2.62 -20.05 -17.39
CA THR A 42 -3.13 -20.57 -18.68
C THR A 42 -4.12 -19.65 -19.37
N TRP A 43 -4.92 -18.91 -18.61
CA TRP A 43 -5.92 -17.97 -19.15
C TRP A 43 -5.30 -16.70 -19.74
N GLU A 44 -4.05 -16.37 -19.40
CA GLU A 44 -3.37 -15.16 -19.91
C GLU A 44 -3.15 -15.22 -21.41
N SER A 45 -3.10 -16.43 -22.00
CA SER A 45 -3.03 -16.63 -23.46
C SER A 45 -4.22 -16.02 -24.21
N ASN A 46 -5.33 -15.73 -23.52
CA ASN A 46 -6.49 -15.05 -24.09
C ASN A 46 -6.39 -13.51 -24.01
N ILE A 47 -5.35 -12.96 -23.38
CA ILE A 47 -5.15 -11.51 -23.35
C ILE A 47 -4.67 -11.06 -24.73
N PRO A 48 -5.40 -10.15 -25.41
CA PRO A 48 -5.00 -9.69 -26.72
C PRO A 48 -3.80 -8.72 -26.63
N PHE A 49 -2.92 -8.79 -27.61
CA PHE A 49 -1.90 -7.76 -27.81
C PHE A 49 -2.52 -6.52 -28.45
N TRP A 50 -2.50 -5.39 -27.74
CA TRP A 50 -2.99 -4.10 -28.21
C TRP A 50 -1.84 -3.10 -28.31
N ALA A 51 -1.23 -2.99 -29.49
CA ALA A 51 -0.04 -2.15 -29.68
C ALA A 51 -0.24 -0.69 -29.27
N TRP A 52 -1.43 -0.11 -29.45
CA TRP A 52 -1.74 1.27 -29.09
C TRP A 52 -1.65 1.54 -27.58
N THR A 53 -1.78 0.52 -26.74
CA THR A 53 -1.70 0.68 -25.28
C THR A 53 -0.28 0.96 -24.77
N ILE A 54 0.71 0.90 -25.64
CA ILE A 54 2.08 1.40 -25.34
C ILE A 54 2.08 2.91 -25.06
N VAL A 55 1.09 3.66 -25.58
CA VAL A 55 0.97 5.12 -25.32
C VAL A 55 0.62 5.39 -23.85
N PRO A 56 -0.46 4.85 -23.25
CA PRO A 56 -0.69 4.95 -21.82
C PRO A 56 0.46 4.36 -21.00
N TYR A 57 1.07 3.26 -21.42
CA TYR A 57 2.26 2.68 -20.78
C TYR A 57 3.37 3.74 -20.62
N TRP A 58 3.80 4.38 -21.71
CA TRP A 58 4.83 5.41 -21.71
C TRP A 58 4.43 6.70 -20.99
N SER A 59 3.13 7.02 -20.96
CA SER A 59 2.63 8.22 -20.29
C SER A 59 2.95 8.27 -18.80
N LEU A 60 3.13 7.10 -18.15
CA LEU A 60 3.55 7.03 -16.76
C LEU A 60 4.91 7.71 -16.55
N ASN A 61 5.86 7.53 -17.47
CA ASN A 61 7.19 8.16 -17.37
C ASN A 61 7.10 9.69 -17.41
N LEU A 62 6.21 10.23 -18.23
CA LEU A 62 5.94 11.65 -18.27
C LEU A 62 5.29 12.15 -16.97
N MET A 63 4.28 11.45 -16.49
CA MET A 63 3.61 11.77 -15.22
C MET A 63 4.58 11.69 -14.03
N TYR A 64 5.41 10.65 -14.00
CA TYR A 64 6.47 10.46 -13.02
C TYR A 64 7.43 11.66 -12.97
N ALA A 65 7.96 12.08 -14.13
CA ALA A 65 8.89 13.21 -14.21
C ALA A 65 8.20 14.55 -13.87
N ALA A 66 6.99 14.79 -14.38
CA ALA A 66 6.24 16.02 -14.12
C ALA A 66 5.90 16.21 -12.63
N ALA A 67 5.68 15.14 -11.88
CA ALA A 67 5.39 15.21 -10.45
C ALA A 67 6.48 15.92 -9.64
N PHE A 68 7.78 15.82 -10.02
CA PHE A 68 8.87 16.54 -9.36
C PHE A 68 8.69 18.06 -9.39
N PHE A 69 8.09 18.60 -10.45
CA PHE A 69 7.86 20.02 -10.64
C PHE A 69 6.52 20.51 -10.11
N LEU A 70 5.61 19.58 -9.83
CA LEU A 70 4.26 19.86 -9.31
C LEU A 70 4.17 19.80 -7.78
N CYS A 71 5.22 19.42 -7.06
CA CYS A 71 5.26 19.40 -5.60
C CYS A 71 5.05 20.80 -5.02
N ARG A 72 4.27 20.90 -3.93
CA ARG A 72 3.94 22.15 -3.24
C ARG A 72 5.12 22.71 -2.45
N ASP A 73 5.87 21.80 -1.84
CA ASP A 73 7.01 22.12 -1.00
C ASP A 73 8.08 21.02 -1.04
N THR A 74 9.23 21.33 -0.45
CA THR A 74 10.39 20.43 -0.41
C THR A 74 10.10 19.15 0.36
N HIS A 75 9.23 19.20 1.36
CA HIS A 75 8.88 18.02 2.17
C HIS A 75 8.03 17.02 1.34
N GLU A 76 7.06 17.50 0.59
CA GLU A 76 6.27 16.67 -0.33
C GLU A 76 7.17 16.04 -1.40
N GLN A 77 8.12 16.82 -1.95
CA GLN A 77 9.07 16.34 -2.94
C GLN A 77 10.03 15.27 -2.37
N ASN A 78 10.58 15.51 -1.16
CA ASN A 78 11.47 14.53 -0.52
C ASN A 78 10.75 13.21 -0.26
N ARG A 79 9.47 13.26 0.13
CA ARG A 79 8.66 12.07 0.33
C ARG A 79 8.38 11.35 -0.99
N TYR A 80 8.05 12.09 -2.05
CA TYR A 80 7.90 11.51 -3.37
C TYR A 80 9.17 10.78 -3.82
N VAL A 81 10.34 11.41 -3.64
CA VAL A 81 11.65 10.77 -3.88
C VAL A 81 11.82 9.50 -3.02
N ALA A 82 11.47 9.56 -1.73
CA ALA A 82 11.58 8.38 -0.85
C ALA A 82 10.69 7.23 -1.32
N HIS A 83 9.47 7.52 -1.80
CA HIS A 83 8.59 6.51 -2.39
C HIS A 83 9.23 5.86 -3.62
N LEU A 84 9.78 6.66 -4.54
CA LEU A 84 10.38 6.16 -5.77
C LEU A 84 11.63 5.32 -5.49
N VAL A 85 12.51 5.83 -4.63
CA VAL A 85 13.75 5.11 -4.25
C VAL A 85 13.43 3.81 -3.51
N ALA A 86 12.49 3.83 -2.57
CA ALA A 86 12.11 2.61 -1.84
C ALA A 86 11.50 1.55 -2.78
N ALA A 87 10.58 1.96 -3.68
CA ALA A 87 9.99 1.05 -4.65
C ALA A 87 11.07 0.45 -5.56
N GLN A 88 11.99 1.29 -6.06
CA GLN A 88 13.09 0.85 -6.91
C GLN A 88 14.00 -0.16 -6.22
N LEU A 89 14.45 0.13 -4.99
CA LEU A 89 15.39 -0.74 -4.26
C LEU A 89 14.74 -2.10 -3.91
N ILE A 90 13.47 -2.08 -3.46
CA ILE A 90 12.76 -3.32 -3.14
C ILE A 90 12.51 -4.15 -4.40
N ALA A 91 12.05 -3.52 -5.50
CA ALA A 91 11.85 -4.23 -6.77
C ALA A 91 13.15 -4.84 -7.28
N THR A 92 14.25 -4.05 -7.30
CA THR A 92 15.57 -4.55 -7.73
C THR A 92 16.04 -5.72 -6.88
N ALA A 93 15.86 -5.66 -5.55
CA ALA A 93 16.18 -6.78 -4.67
C ALA A 93 15.37 -8.04 -5.03
N CYS A 94 14.07 -7.89 -5.32
CA CYS A 94 13.24 -9.01 -5.76
C CYS A 94 13.70 -9.56 -7.11
N PHE A 95 14.04 -8.71 -8.07
CA PHE A 95 14.51 -9.13 -9.41
C PHE A 95 15.82 -9.94 -9.35
N VAL A 96 16.70 -9.59 -8.41
CA VAL A 96 17.96 -10.33 -8.22
C VAL A 96 17.73 -11.62 -7.45
N LEU A 97 16.88 -11.61 -6.41
CA LEU A 97 16.63 -12.79 -5.58
C LEU A 97 15.70 -13.82 -6.24
N PHE A 98 14.76 -13.34 -7.05
CA PHE A 98 13.73 -14.15 -7.72
C PHE A 98 13.61 -13.72 -9.19
N PRO A 99 14.66 -13.99 -10.02
CA PRO A 99 14.63 -13.58 -11.42
C PRO A 99 13.50 -14.30 -12.16
N LEU A 100 12.71 -13.54 -12.91
CA LEU A 100 11.60 -14.01 -13.74
C LEU A 100 11.71 -13.38 -15.12
N ARG A 101 11.19 -14.07 -16.15
CA ARG A 101 11.12 -13.55 -17.51
C ARG A 101 9.71 -13.50 -18.06
N PHE A 102 9.49 -12.64 -19.03
CA PHE A 102 8.35 -12.69 -19.94
C PHE A 102 8.72 -13.57 -21.15
N GLY A 103 8.06 -14.71 -21.31
CA GLY A 103 8.48 -15.74 -22.27
C GLY A 103 7.75 -15.67 -23.63
N TRP A 104 6.71 -14.85 -23.79
CA TRP A 104 5.93 -14.84 -25.02
C TRP A 104 6.49 -13.88 -26.06
N PRO A 105 6.46 -14.26 -27.36
CA PRO A 105 6.88 -13.39 -28.44
C PRO A 105 5.90 -12.21 -28.58
N LYS A 106 6.46 -11.00 -28.73
CA LYS A 106 5.67 -9.79 -29.00
C LYS A 106 5.37 -9.70 -30.48
N PRO A 107 4.11 -9.53 -30.89
CA PRO A 107 3.79 -9.24 -32.28
C PRO A 107 4.43 -7.92 -32.74
N PRO A 108 4.79 -7.80 -34.02
CA PRO A 108 5.31 -6.55 -34.58
C PRO A 108 4.27 -5.42 -34.49
N ALA A 109 4.73 -4.22 -34.29
CA ALA A 109 3.90 -3.03 -34.28
C ALA A 109 4.52 -1.96 -35.18
N ASP A 110 3.66 -1.22 -35.89
CA ASP A 110 4.09 -0.18 -36.83
C ASP A 110 3.79 1.24 -36.32
N GLY A 111 4.29 2.22 -37.03
CA GLY A 111 4.05 3.64 -36.77
C GLY A 111 4.52 4.11 -35.40
N LEU A 112 3.73 4.97 -34.73
CA LEU A 112 4.06 5.50 -33.41
C LEU A 112 4.22 4.39 -32.36
N SER A 113 3.36 3.38 -32.39
CA SER A 113 3.44 2.28 -31.45
C SER A 113 4.72 1.47 -31.64
N GLY A 114 5.12 1.17 -32.89
CA GLY A 114 6.38 0.51 -33.19
C GLY A 114 7.58 1.29 -32.65
N TRP A 115 7.65 2.59 -32.94
CA TRP A 115 8.73 3.44 -32.43
C TRP A 115 8.80 3.47 -30.91
N LEU A 116 7.66 3.48 -30.21
CA LEU A 116 7.62 3.43 -28.73
C LEU A 116 8.09 2.06 -28.20
N PHE A 117 7.74 0.95 -28.87
CA PHE A 117 8.25 -0.36 -28.51
C PHE A 117 9.76 -0.48 -28.73
N ASP A 118 10.27 0.02 -29.86
CA ASP A 118 11.72 0.01 -30.16
C ASP A 118 12.49 0.85 -29.13
N SER A 119 11.96 2.02 -28.75
CA SER A 119 12.59 2.85 -27.73
C SER A 119 12.55 2.18 -26.33
N LEU A 120 11.56 1.38 -26.02
CA LEU A 120 11.52 0.60 -24.78
C LEU A 120 12.53 -0.55 -24.85
N ALA A 121 12.56 -1.31 -25.93
CA ALA A 121 13.44 -2.45 -26.11
C ALA A 121 14.93 -2.07 -26.09
N ALA A 122 15.25 -0.80 -26.36
CA ALA A 122 16.62 -0.30 -26.32
C ALA A 122 17.28 -0.36 -24.91
N PHE A 123 16.46 -0.43 -23.83
CA PHE A 123 16.97 -0.48 -22.45
C PHE A 123 16.30 -1.55 -21.57
N ASP A 124 15.16 -2.07 -22.00
CA ASP A 124 14.35 -3.02 -21.22
C ASP A 124 14.40 -4.41 -21.84
N LEU A 125 15.05 -5.33 -21.14
CA LEU A 125 15.10 -6.74 -21.49
C LEU A 125 13.86 -7.45 -20.88
N PRO A 126 13.46 -8.65 -21.38
CA PRO A 126 12.25 -9.34 -20.90
C PRO A 126 12.42 -10.01 -19.53
N TYR A 127 13.17 -9.40 -18.66
CA TYR A 127 13.38 -9.80 -17.27
C TYR A 127 12.76 -8.76 -16.32
N ASN A 128 13.11 -8.73 -15.05
CA ASN A 128 12.60 -7.77 -14.06
C ASN A 128 11.06 -7.78 -13.95
N GLN A 129 10.47 -8.97 -13.80
CA GLN A 129 9.03 -9.14 -13.89
C GLN A 129 8.31 -8.84 -12.55
N ALA A 130 8.45 -9.69 -11.53
CA ALA A 130 7.74 -9.53 -10.26
C ALA A 130 8.65 -8.99 -9.14
N PRO A 131 8.17 -7.96 -8.42
CA PRO A 131 6.93 -7.19 -8.59
C PRO A 131 7.02 -6.19 -9.76
N SER A 132 5.95 -5.99 -10.53
CA SER A 132 5.95 -4.98 -11.59
C SER A 132 6.25 -3.58 -11.02
N LEU A 133 7.43 -3.07 -11.33
CA LEU A 133 7.80 -1.71 -10.92
C LEU A 133 6.91 -0.67 -11.60
N HIS A 134 6.49 -0.93 -12.83
CA HIS A 134 5.56 -0.04 -13.56
C HIS A 134 4.23 0.11 -12.81
N ILE A 135 3.65 -0.98 -12.31
CA ILE A 135 2.42 -0.93 -11.49
C ILE A 135 2.67 -0.23 -10.15
N ALA A 136 3.78 -0.51 -9.48
CA ALA A 136 4.12 0.16 -8.23
C ALA A 136 4.24 1.68 -8.42
N LEU A 137 4.92 2.11 -9.48
CA LEU A 137 5.05 3.52 -9.85
C LEU A 137 3.70 4.12 -10.25
N ALA A 138 2.83 3.40 -10.98
CA ALA A 138 1.49 3.88 -11.32
C ALA A 138 0.67 4.20 -10.06
N ILE A 139 0.75 3.36 -9.01
CA ILE A 139 0.08 3.61 -7.72
C ILE A 139 0.68 4.82 -7.01
N ILE A 140 2.01 4.94 -6.93
CA ILE A 140 2.70 6.05 -6.26
C ILE A 140 2.41 7.38 -6.97
N VAL A 141 2.54 7.41 -8.28
CA VAL A 141 2.25 8.57 -9.14
C VAL A 141 0.76 8.91 -9.09
N GLY A 142 -0.11 7.89 -9.21
CA GLY A 142 -1.55 8.04 -9.08
C GLY A 142 -1.96 8.67 -7.75
N ALA A 143 -1.42 8.20 -6.62
CA ALA A 143 -1.67 8.75 -5.29
C ALA A 143 -1.21 10.22 -5.18
N PHE A 144 -0.07 10.59 -5.80
CA PHE A 144 0.39 11.97 -5.87
C PHE A 144 -0.61 12.84 -6.63
N TYR A 145 -0.98 12.46 -7.86
CA TYR A 145 -1.90 13.23 -8.70
C TYR A 145 -3.31 13.31 -8.11
N TRP A 146 -3.81 12.24 -7.51
CA TRP A 146 -5.11 12.20 -6.85
C TRP A 146 -5.22 13.26 -5.74
N THR A 147 -4.19 13.36 -4.91
CA THR A 147 -4.17 14.36 -3.84
C THR A 147 -3.90 15.79 -4.36
N ARG A 148 -3.25 15.90 -5.51
CA ARG A 148 -2.88 17.18 -6.11
C ARG A 148 -4.03 17.81 -6.90
N PHE A 149 -4.82 16.97 -7.58
CA PHE A 149 -5.88 17.37 -8.49
C PHE A 149 -7.22 16.67 -8.16
N PRO A 150 -7.81 16.90 -6.98
CA PRO A 150 -9.00 16.19 -6.54
C PRO A 150 -10.23 16.38 -7.44
N LYS A 151 -10.27 17.47 -8.23
CA LYS A 151 -11.39 17.77 -9.14
C LYS A 151 -11.43 16.85 -10.38
N ILE A 152 -10.32 16.22 -10.73
CA ILE A 152 -10.21 15.33 -11.89
C ILE A 152 -9.90 13.88 -11.47
N CYS A 153 -10.35 13.47 -10.29
CA CYS A 153 -10.08 12.12 -9.78
C CYS A 153 -10.58 11.02 -10.70
N LEU A 154 -11.77 11.15 -11.29
CA LEU A 154 -12.33 10.14 -12.17
C LEU A 154 -11.51 9.96 -13.47
N PRO A 155 -11.23 11.01 -14.25
CA PRO A 155 -10.31 10.87 -15.40
C PRO A 155 -8.94 10.32 -15.03
N LEU A 156 -8.37 10.75 -13.90
CA LEU A 156 -7.08 10.21 -13.42
C LEU A 156 -7.19 8.72 -13.10
N PHE A 157 -8.24 8.29 -12.43
CA PHE A 157 -8.46 6.89 -12.12
C PHE A 157 -8.59 6.03 -13.39
N LEU A 158 -9.37 6.48 -14.36
CA LEU A 158 -9.54 5.78 -15.63
C LEU A 158 -8.22 5.68 -16.39
N TRP A 159 -7.43 6.78 -16.42
CA TRP A 159 -6.12 6.77 -17.07
C TRP A 159 -5.12 5.85 -16.36
N GLN A 160 -5.06 5.87 -15.03
CA GLN A 160 -4.21 4.95 -14.25
C GLN A 160 -4.64 3.48 -14.43
N SER A 161 -5.95 3.23 -14.54
CA SER A 161 -6.46 1.89 -14.85
C SER A 161 -6.04 1.43 -16.25
N LEU A 162 -6.01 2.35 -17.23
CA LEU A 162 -5.53 2.06 -18.57
C LEU A 162 -4.02 1.80 -18.58
N ILE A 163 -3.23 2.57 -17.81
CA ILE A 163 -1.80 2.30 -17.60
C ILE A 163 -1.61 0.91 -16.98
N ALA A 164 -2.39 0.56 -15.96
CA ALA A 164 -2.29 -0.77 -15.34
C ALA A 164 -2.69 -1.90 -16.30
N LEU A 165 -3.70 -1.70 -17.14
CA LEU A 165 -4.09 -2.68 -18.15
C LEU A 165 -3.02 -2.80 -19.25
N SER A 166 -2.36 -1.70 -19.59
CA SER A 166 -1.37 -1.67 -20.67
C SER A 166 -0.18 -2.60 -20.42
N VAL A 167 0.21 -2.86 -19.18
CA VAL A 167 1.35 -3.76 -18.89
C VAL A 167 1.10 -5.18 -19.37
N LEU A 168 -0.17 -5.61 -19.40
CA LEU A 168 -0.59 -6.92 -19.90
C LEU A 168 -0.78 -6.91 -21.42
N THR A 169 -1.47 -5.89 -21.94
CA THR A 169 -1.83 -5.81 -23.36
C THR A 169 -0.66 -5.39 -24.27
N THR A 170 0.43 -4.89 -23.71
CA THR A 170 1.71 -4.66 -24.42
C THR A 170 2.68 -5.82 -24.28
N TYR A 171 2.28 -6.91 -23.61
CA TYR A 171 3.14 -8.06 -23.33
C TYR A 171 4.46 -7.67 -22.65
N GLN A 172 4.37 -6.78 -21.64
CA GLN A 172 5.51 -6.42 -20.80
C GLN A 172 5.56 -7.24 -19.52
N HIS A 173 4.41 -7.64 -18.99
CA HIS A 173 4.27 -8.35 -17.73
C HIS A 173 3.25 -9.47 -17.79
N HIS A 174 3.46 -10.54 -17.03
CA HIS A 174 2.46 -11.54 -16.68
C HIS A 174 1.51 -11.01 -15.60
N PHE A 175 0.34 -11.63 -15.46
CA PHE A 175 -0.68 -11.15 -14.52
C PHE A 175 -0.18 -11.11 -13.08
N ILE A 176 0.65 -12.08 -12.66
CA ILE A 176 1.16 -12.13 -11.27
C ILE A 176 2.00 -10.90 -10.91
N ASP A 177 2.61 -10.25 -11.88
CA ASP A 177 3.43 -9.06 -11.67
C ASP A 177 2.56 -7.84 -11.28
N VAL A 178 1.29 -7.84 -11.69
CA VAL A 178 0.34 -6.75 -11.40
C VAL A 178 0.00 -6.68 -9.90
N PRO A 179 -0.55 -7.73 -9.26
CA PRO A 179 -0.86 -7.69 -7.83
C PRO A 179 0.39 -7.55 -6.95
N THR A 180 1.53 -8.13 -7.34
CA THR A 180 2.78 -7.98 -6.60
C THR A 180 3.35 -6.56 -6.72
N GLY A 181 3.26 -5.93 -7.90
CA GLY A 181 3.57 -4.52 -8.10
C GLY A 181 2.63 -3.59 -7.32
N ALA A 182 1.33 -3.92 -7.29
CA ALA A 182 0.35 -3.17 -6.49
C ALA A 182 0.65 -3.28 -4.99
N LEU A 183 0.99 -4.47 -4.50
CA LEU A 183 1.43 -4.68 -3.12
C LEU A 183 2.64 -3.80 -2.79
N LEU A 184 3.66 -3.76 -3.65
CA LEU A 184 4.83 -2.92 -3.47
C LEU A 184 4.46 -1.43 -3.43
N GLY A 185 3.65 -0.94 -4.36
CA GLY A 185 3.23 0.46 -4.41
C GLY A 185 2.49 0.88 -3.13
N TRP A 186 1.54 0.08 -2.66
CA TRP A 186 0.80 0.34 -1.41
C TRP A 186 1.69 0.21 -0.18
N LEU A 187 2.63 -0.74 -0.13
CA LEU A 187 3.58 -0.91 0.98
C LEU A 187 4.47 0.32 1.13
N VAL A 188 4.96 0.87 0.03
CA VAL A 188 5.79 2.07 0.04
C VAL A 188 4.99 3.30 0.48
N LEU A 189 3.75 3.48 0.00
CA LEU A 189 2.87 4.55 0.46
C LEU A 189 2.52 4.45 1.94
N TRP A 190 2.37 3.23 2.45
CA TRP A 190 2.16 2.95 3.86
C TRP A 190 3.42 3.27 4.70
N ALA A 191 4.62 2.88 4.25
CA ALA A 191 5.86 3.08 4.97
C ALA A 191 6.22 4.58 5.15
N PHE A 192 5.88 5.41 4.15
CA PHE A 192 6.16 6.85 4.14
C PHE A 192 4.87 7.68 4.02
N PRO A 193 3.99 7.68 5.03
CA PRO A 193 2.70 8.35 4.97
C PRO A 193 2.83 9.88 4.89
N ARG A 194 1.83 10.53 4.30
CA ARG A 194 1.89 11.98 4.03
C ARG A 194 1.73 12.85 5.28
N GLN A 195 0.78 12.53 6.16
CA GLN A 195 0.35 13.39 7.27
C GLN A 195 0.31 12.66 8.62
N MET A 196 0.90 11.48 8.69
CA MET A 196 0.84 10.62 9.86
C MET A 196 2.26 10.26 10.32
N THR A 197 2.39 9.86 11.56
CA THR A 197 3.63 9.28 12.07
C THR A 197 3.95 8.01 11.28
N SER A 198 5.21 7.84 10.91
CA SER A 198 5.65 6.64 10.17
C SER A 198 5.35 5.37 10.98
N PRO A 199 4.77 4.33 10.36
CA PRO A 199 4.58 3.04 10.99
C PRO A 199 5.89 2.33 11.31
N LEU A 200 7.00 2.75 10.70
CA LEU A 200 8.34 2.20 10.93
C LEU A 200 9.01 2.74 12.19
N LYS A 201 8.43 3.76 12.85
CA LYS A 201 8.95 4.27 14.11
C LYS A 201 8.74 3.21 15.21
N LEU A 202 9.85 2.78 15.83
CA LEU A 202 9.78 1.82 16.93
C LEU A 202 9.17 2.49 18.16
N GLY A 203 8.22 1.82 18.77
CA GLY A 203 7.63 2.15 20.07
C GLY A 203 8.17 1.22 21.15
N SER A 204 7.48 1.16 22.28
CA SER A 204 7.76 0.22 23.36
C SER A 204 6.71 -0.88 23.39
N SER A 205 7.16 -2.14 23.41
CA SER A 205 6.30 -3.31 23.55
C SER A 205 6.53 -4.02 24.87
N ASN A 206 5.48 -4.51 25.49
CA ASN A 206 5.56 -5.35 26.68
C ASN A 206 5.57 -6.86 26.32
N VAL A 207 5.79 -7.71 27.30
CA VAL A 207 5.84 -9.18 27.12
C VAL A 207 4.54 -9.72 26.55
N HIS A 208 3.39 -9.19 26.95
CA HIS A 208 2.09 -9.62 26.46
C HIS A 208 1.89 -9.27 24.98
N SER A 209 2.24 -8.05 24.59
CA SER A 209 2.23 -7.59 23.20
C SER A 209 3.09 -8.48 22.29
N ARG A 210 4.30 -8.84 22.77
CA ARG A 210 5.19 -9.76 22.01
C ARG A 210 4.59 -11.16 21.82
N LYS A 211 3.87 -11.68 22.82
CA LYS A 211 3.15 -12.96 22.68
C LYS A 211 2.06 -12.88 21.59
N ILE A 212 1.34 -11.77 21.52
CA ILE A 212 0.35 -11.52 20.46
C ILE A 212 1.07 -11.42 19.09
N ALA A 213 2.17 -10.68 19.01
CA ALA A 213 2.97 -10.58 17.80
C ALA A 213 3.41 -11.95 17.26
N VAL A 214 3.88 -12.85 18.15
CA VAL A 214 4.27 -14.21 17.76
C VAL A 214 3.09 -15.01 17.20
N ARG A 215 1.90 -14.89 17.77
CA ARG A 215 0.70 -15.57 17.25
C ARG A 215 0.36 -15.11 15.82
N TYR A 216 0.41 -13.79 15.56
CA TYR A 216 0.19 -13.24 14.22
C TYR A 216 1.31 -13.64 13.25
N LEU A 217 2.57 -13.69 13.72
CA LEU A 217 3.71 -14.16 12.91
C LEU A 217 3.52 -15.63 12.50
N LEU A 218 3.16 -16.50 13.45
CA LEU A 218 2.88 -17.91 13.15
C LEU A 218 1.71 -18.04 12.17
N GLY A 219 0.64 -17.26 12.36
CA GLY A 219 -0.49 -17.20 11.43
C GLY A 219 -0.06 -16.75 10.04
N ALA A 220 0.82 -15.75 9.94
CA ALA A 220 1.36 -15.28 8.66
C ALA A 220 2.19 -16.36 7.95
N CYS A 221 3.07 -17.06 8.67
CA CYS A 221 3.84 -18.18 8.13
C CYS A 221 2.90 -19.30 7.64
N LEU A 222 1.88 -19.64 8.41
CA LEU A 222 0.90 -20.67 8.03
C LEU A 222 0.14 -20.25 6.76
N MET A 223 -0.27 -18.97 6.66
CA MET A 223 -0.98 -18.46 5.49
C MET A 223 -0.06 -18.29 4.25
N ALA A 224 1.24 -18.29 4.41
CA ALA A 224 2.17 -18.29 3.29
C ALA A 224 2.33 -19.67 2.64
N LEU A 225 2.10 -20.77 3.37
CA LEU A 225 2.33 -22.14 2.86
C LEU A 225 1.52 -22.48 1.60
N PRO A 226 0.22 -22.14 1.48
CA PRO A 226 -0.54 -22.43 0.27
C PRO A 226 0.07 -21.81 -0.98
N ALA A 227 0.76 -20.67 -0.87
CA ALA A 227 1.39 -20.01 -2.01
C ALA A 227 2.45 -20.89 -2.71
N LEU A 228 3.01 -21.89 -2.01
CA LEU A 228 3.93 -22.87 -2.59
C LEU A 228 3.27 -23.74 -3.67
N LEU A 229 1.94 -23.82 -3.69
CA LEU A 229 1.17 -24.55 -4.71
C LEU A 229 1.02 -23.73 -6.01
N GLY A 230 1.41 -22.45 -6.03
CA GLY A 230 1.27 -21.57 -7.18
C GLY A 230 -0.20 -21.26 -7.56
N GLY A 231 -0.42 -20.68 -8.73
CA GLY A 231 -1.75 -20.39 -9.22
C GLY A 231 -2.56 -19.47 -8.30
N VAL A 232 -3.84 -19.80 -8.11
CA VAL A 232 -4.75 -19.03 -7.24
C VAL A 232 -4.29 -18.95 -5.78
N TRP A 233 -3.48 -19.90 -5.33
CA TRP A 233 -2.97 -19.94 -3.96
C TRP A 233 -1.98 -18.82 -3.64
N LEU A 234 -1.42 -18.16 -4.65
CA LEU A 234 -0.55 -16.99 -4.48
C LEU A 234 -1.27 -15.81 -3.79
N TRP A 235 -2.61 -15.73 -3.85
CA TRP A 235 -3.38 -14.73 -3.11
C TRP A 235 -3.24 -14.84 -1.58
N PHE A 236 -2.83 -15.99 -1.05
CA PHE A 236 -2.54 -16.17 0.36
C PHE A 236 -1.33 -15.34 0.84
N ILE A 237 -0.45 -14.91 -0.07
CA ILE A 237 0.62 -13.95 0.24
C ILE A 237 0.05 -12.64 0.78
N TRP A 238 -1.07 -12.16 0.23
CA TRP A 238 -1.71 -10.94 0.75
C TRP A 238 -2.20 -11.12 2.19
N ILE A 239 -2.80 -12.25 2.51
CA ILE A 239 -3.22 -12.58 3.89
C ILE A 239 -1.99 -12.62 4.80
N SER A 240 -0.91 -13.30 4.37
CA SER A 240 0.35 -13.39 5.10
C SER A 240 0.95 -12.00 5.38
N VAL A 241 1.08 -11.15 4.37
CA VAL A 241 1.58 -9.77 4.53
C VAL A 241 0.71 -8.97 5.49
N SER A 242 -0.61 -9.08 5.38
CA SER A 242 -1.54 -8.42 6.29
C SER A 242 -1.30 -8.82 7.76
N LEU A 243 -1.14 -10.12 8.03
CA LEU A 243 -0.84 -10.63 9.38
C LEU A 243 0.57 -10.26 9.85
N LEU A 244 1.58 -10.20 8.95
CA LEU A 244 2.92 -9.71 9.26
C LEU A 244 2.90 -8.24 9.71
N MET A 245 2.10 -7.39 9.06
CA MET A 245 1.93 -6.00 9.47
C MET A 245 1.32 -5.89 10.86
N VAL A 246 0.32 -6.71 11.18
CA VAL A 246 -0.27 -6.78 12.53
C VAL A 246 0.77 -7.29 13.54
N ALA A 247 1.50 -8.36 13.21
CA ALA A 247 2.60 -8.85 14.05
C ALA A 247 3.63 -7.75 14.34
N PHE A 248 3.99 -6.97 13.31
CA PHE A 248 4.91 -5.83 13.45
C PHE A 248 4.37 -4.74 14.38
N ALA A 249 3.06 -4.42 14.29
CA ALA A 249 2.42 -3.45 15.19
C ALA A 249 2.59 -3.86 16.67
N TYR A 250 2.29 -5.12 16.98
CA TYR A 250 2.39 -5.64 18.35
C TYR A 250 3.82 -5.85 18.80
N LEU A 251 4.72 -6.25 17.90
CA LEU A 251 6.14 -6.41 18.20
C LEU A 251 6.80 -5.08 18.58
N THR A 252 6.45 -4.01 17.87
CA THR A 252 7.00 -2.67 18.07
C THR A 252 6.19 -1.80 19.02
N GLY A 253 4.98 -2.24 19.44
CA GLY A 253 4.07 -1.42 20.24
C GLY A 253 3.57 -0.19 19.51
N ASN A 254 3.48 -0.23 18.17
CA ASN A 254 3.19 0.94 17.35
C ASN A 254 1.82 0.87 16.66
N ALA A 255 0.83 1.56 17.24
CA ALA A 255 -0.52 1.67 16.68
C ALA A 255 -0.56 2.40 15.31
N ASN A 256 0.48 3.18 14.95
CA ASN A 256 0.54 3.87 13.65
C ASN A 256 0.65 2.92 12.45
N VAL A 257 0.92 1.63 12.67
CA VAL A 257 0.85 0.59 11.61
C VAL A 257 -0.54 0.58 10.95
N PHE A 258 -1.60 0.80 11.72
CA PHE A 258 -2.98 0.83 11.23
C PHE A 258 -3.36 2.16 10.56
N GLN A 259 -2.55 3.22 10.76
CA GLN A 259 -2.74 4.53 10.14
C GLN A 259 -4.17 5.08 10.29
N LYS A 260 -4.72 4.99 11.50
CA LYS A 260 -6.04 5.53 11.81
C LYS A 260 -6.00 7.05 11.82
N GLN A 261 -6.88 7.66 11.02
CA GLN A 261 -7.00 9.10 10.86
C GLN A 261 -7.92 9.70 11.93
N ALA A 262 -7.86 11.01 12.09
CA ALA A 262 -8.70 11.75 13.04
C ALA A 262 -10.22 11.58 12.78
N ASN A 263 -10.62 11.23 11.55
CA ASN A 263 -12.00 10.94 11.18
C ASN A 263 -12.40 9.46 11.39
N GLY A 264 -11.54 8.64 12.01
CA GLY A 264 -11.77 7.23 12.29
C GLY A 264 -11.51 6.27 11.13
N LYS A 265 -11.26 6.76 9.92
CA LYS A 265 -10.91 5.91 8.78
C LYS A 265 -9.43 5.53 8.84
N LEU A 266 -9.09 4.39 8.27
CA LEU A 266 -7.69 4.06 7.99
C LEU A 266 -7.23 4.79 6.72
N SER A 267 -5.92 4.95 6.54
CA SER A 267 -5.40 5.41 5.25
C SER A 267 -5.75 4.43 4.12
N ALA A 268 -5.76 4.89 2.88
CA ALA A 268 -6.01 4.00 1.74
C ALA A 268 -4.99 2.84 1.68
N ALA A 269 -3.72 3.14 1.93
CA ALA A 269 -2.66 2.14 1.94
C ALA A 269 -2.86 1.09 3.05
N ALA A 270 -3.13 1.52 4.30
CA ALA A 270 -3.42 0.59 5.39
C ALA A 270 -4.70 -0.21 5.12
N THR A 271 -5.75 0.41 4.55
CA THR A 271 -6.99 -0.30 4.20
C THR A 271 -6.75 -1.41 3.18
N VAL A 272 -6.01 -1.13 2.11
CA VAL A 272 -5.73 -2.14 1.08
C VAL A 272 -4.84 -3.25 1.64
N LEU A 273 -3.73 -2.91 2.28
CA LEU A 273 -2.78 -3.90 2.79
C LEU A 273 -3.37 -4.78 3.90
N LEU A 274 -4.17 -4.19 4.79
CA LEU A 274 -4.78 -4.89 5.91
C LEU A 274 -6.17 -5.47 5.60
N LEU A 275 -6.66 -5.36 4.36
CA LEU A 275 -8.03 -5.81 4.02
C LEU A 275 -8.34 -7.23 4.47
N PRO A 276 -7.48 -8.25 4.26
CA PRO A 276 -7.75 -9.61 4.77
C PRO A 276 -7.92 -9.66 6.29
N TYR A 277 -7.06 -8.95 7.03
CA TYR A 277 -7.16 -8.83 8.48
C TYR A 277 -8.47 -8.12 8.90
N LEU A 278 -8.81 -7.01 8.26
CA LEU A 278 -10.03 -6.24 8.57
C LEU A 278 -11.30 -7.06 8.35
N VAL A 279 -11.33 -7.88 7.29
CA VAL A 279 -12.42 -8.84 7.05
C VAL A 279 -12.50 -9.86 8.20
N GLY A 280 -11.36 -10.44 8.60
CA GLY A 280 -11.29 -11.38 9.72
C GLY A 280 -11.77 -10.75 11.04
N VAL A 281 -11.31 -9.53 11.36
CA VAL A 281 -11.75 -8.77 12.55
C VAL A 281 -13.27 -8.53 12.51
N ARG A 282 -13.82 -8.11 11.36
CA ARG A 282 -15.26 -7.88 11.21
C ARG A 282 -16.06 -9.14 11.45
N LEU A 283 -15.64 -10.25 10.87
CA LEU A 283 -16.29 -11.55 11.06
C LEU A 283 -16.23 -12.01 12.52
N ASN A 284 -15.07 -11.86 13.16
CA ASN A 284 -14.88 -12.16 14.57
C ASN A 284 -15.79 -11.31 15.47
N MET A 285 -15.83 -9.99 15.25
CA MET A 285 -16.73 -9.10 16.00
C MET A 285 -18.20 -9.47 15.77
N ALA A 286 -18.60 -9.73 14.53
CA ALA A 286 -19.98 -10.11 14.20
C ALA A 286 -20.39 -11.42 14.89
N TYR A 287 -19.49 -12.39 14.98
CA TYR A 287 -19.72 -13.66 15.68
C TYR A 287 -19.90 -13.45 17.20
N TRP A 288 -18.96 -12.75 17.85
CA TRP A 288 -18.98 -12.61 19.32
C TRP A 288 -20.07 -11.65 19.83
N LEU A 289 -20.48 -10.67 19.02
CA LEU A 289 -21.54 -9.72 19.35
C LEU A 289 -22.93 -10.20 18.91
N ARG A 290 -23.05 -11.37 18.32
CA ARG A 290 -24.36 -11.93 17.92
C ARG A 290 -25.26 -12.12 19.11
N GLY A 291 -26.42 -11.47 19.08
CA GLY A 291 -27.41 -11.52 20.18
C GLY A 291 -27.00 -10.79 21.47
N LYS A 292 -25.89 -10.02 21.44
CA LYS A 292 -25.43 -9.26 22.61
C LYS A 292 -25.59 -7.75 22.40
N ALA A 293 -25.73 -7.01 23.51
CA ALA A 293 -25.66 -5.56 23.46
C ALA A 293 -24.29 -5.10 22.98
N LYS A 294 -24.27 -4.16 22.03
CA LYS A 294 -23.03 -3.63 21.44
C LYS A 294 -22.42 -2.52 22.28
N THR A 295 -23.20 -1.96 23.21
CA THR A 295 -22.82 -0.90 24.14
C THR A 295 -23.37 -1.21 25.53
N ALA A 296 -22.65 -0.78 26.57
CA ALA A 296 -23.07 -0.90 27.96
C ALA A 296 -22.79 0.41 28.73
N PRO A 297 -23.67 0.86 29.63
CA PRO A 297 -23.42 2.02 30.46
C PRO A 297 -22.32 1.71 31.48
N VAL A 298 -21.40 2.66 31.68
CA VAL A 298 -20.40 2.64 32.75
C VAL A 298 -20.77 3.59 33.86
N ARG A 299 -21.31 4.76 33.49
CA ARG A 299 -21.89 5.81 34.34
C ARG A 299 -23.10 6.39 33.61
N ASN A 300 -23.84 7.29 34.29
CA ASN A 300 -25.07 7.89 33.75
C ASN A 300 -24.91 8.54 32.37
N ASP A 301 -23.72 9.01 32.06
CA ASP A 301 -23.39 9.79 30.85
C ASP A 301 -22.24 9.17 30.03
N VAL A 302 -21.68 8.03 30.46
CA VAL A 302 -20.55 7.36 29.77
C VAL A 302 -20.90 5.91 29.43
N TRP A 303 -20.72 5.56 28.17
CA TRP A 303 -20.95 4.24 27.63
C TRP A 303 -19.67 3.64 27.06
N ILE A 304 -19.47 2.35 27.24
CA ILE A 304 -18.42 1.59 26.59
C ILE A 304 -19.03 0.63 25.56
N GLY A 305 -18.36 0.43 24.44
CA GLY A 305 -18.91 -0.47 23.43
C GLY A 305 -17.95 -0.79 22.29
N SER A 306 -18.42 -1.67 21.43
CA SER A 306 -17.73 -1.99 20.18
C SER A 306 -17.91 -0.87 19.16
N VAL A 307 -16.93 -0.71 18.25
CA VAL A 307 -17.05 0.17 17.09
C VAL A 307 -18.30 -0.11 16.24
N LEU A 308 -18.79 -1.36 16.22
CA LEU A 308 -20.05 -1.74 15.57
C LEU A 308 -21.32 -1.28 16.30
N GLY A 309 -21.19 -0.74 17.50
CA GLY A 309 -22.27 -0.13 18.30
C GLY A 309 -22.36 1.37 18.16
N ILE A 310 -21.43 2.01 17.46
CA ILE A 310 -21.45 3.45 17.23
C ILE A 310 -22.67 3.79 16.37
N SER A 311 -23.51 4.71 16.86
CA SER A 311 -24.67 5.20 16.15
C SER A 311 -24.72 6.74 16.19
N ASN A 312 -25.40 7.36 15.23
CA ASN A 312 -25.51 8.82 15.13
C ASN A 312 -26.39 9.44 16.25
N HIS A 313 -26.99 8.62 17.12
CA HIS A 313 -27.72 9.10 18.30
C HIS A 313 -26.78 9.45 19.47
N LEU A 314 -25.54 9.00 19.44
CA LEU A 314 -24.56 9.37 20.45
C LEU A 314 -24.09 10.81 20.20
N PRO A 315 -24.03 11.69 21.23
CA PRO A 315 -23.60 13.07 21.05
C PRO A 315 -22.07 13.15 20.76
N ALA A 316 -21.27 12.30 21.37
CA ALA A 316 -19.83 12.26 21.19
C ALA A 316 -19.28 10.83 21.27
N VAL A 317 -18.15 10.58 20.58
CA VAL A 317 -17.44 9.30 20.58
C VAL A 317 -15.94 9.53 20.74
N LEU A 318 -15.36 8.85 21.73
CA LEU A 318 -13.92 8.63 21.82
C LEU A 318 -13.61 7.22 21.35
N ASP A 319 -12.93 7.11 20.22
CA ASP A 319 -12.52 5.82 19.62
C ASP A 319 -11.08 5.51 19.99
N VAL A 320 -10.88 4.50 20.81
CA VAL A 320 -9.56 4.04 21.25
C VAL A 320 -9.05 2.83 20.46
N CYS A 321 -9.83 2.30 19.52
CA CYS A 321 -9.43 1.13 18.73
C CYS A 321 -8.51 1.56 17.58
N ALA A 322 -7.27 1.05 17.53
CA ALA A 322 -6.37 1.28 16.42
C ALA A 322 -6.71 0.43 15.18
N GLU A 323 -7.07 -0.83 15.40
CA GLU A 323 -7.09 -1.89 14.40
C GLU A 323 -8.26 -1.85 13.43
N TYR A 324 -9.37 -1.18 13.81
CA TYR A 324 -10.58 -1.21 12.99
C TYR A 324 -11.12 0.19 12.73
N PRO A 325 -11.54 0.50 11.47
CA PRO A 325 -12.04 1.83 11.14
C PRO A 325 -13.43 2.06 11.73
N CYS A 326 -13.68 3.30 12.16
CA CYS A 326 -15.03 3.80 12.41
C CYS A 326 -15.64 4.28 11.08
N HIS A 327 -16.86 3.83 10.79
CA HIS A 327 -17.57 4.22 9.57
C HIS A 327 -18.77 5.11 9.93
N SER A 328 -18.86 6.25 9.23
CA SER A 328 -20.12 7.05 9.12
C SER A 328 -20.69 7.64 10.40
N TYR A 329 -19.86 8.02 11.40
CA TYR A 329 -20.33 8.79 12.53
C TYR A 329 -20.27 10.30 12.22
N GLN A 330 -21.38 11.02 12.51
CA GLN A 330 -21.54 12.46 12.18
C GLN A 330 -21.42 13.38 13.39
N GLY A 331 -21.38 12.85 14.62
CA GLY A 331 -21.24 13.60 15.85
C GLY A 331 -19.80 14.02 16.18
N ALA A 332 -19.60 14.51 17.39
CA ALA A 332 -18.27 14.86 17.88
C ALA A 332 -17.38 13.61 18.04
N TYR A 333 -16.38 13.47 17.18
CA TYR A 333 -15.50 12.30 17.13
C TYR A 333 -14.06 12.66 17.48
N ARG A 334 -13.43 11.81 18.32
CA ARG A 334 -12.01 11.85 18.60
C ARG A 334 -11.44 10.45 18.51
N ALA A 335 -10.28 10.30 17.88
CA ALA A 335 -9.53 9.07 17.84
C ALA A 335 -8.26 9.18 18.70
N LEU A 336 -8.05 8.20 19.58
CA LEU A 336 -6.80 7.95 20.28
C LEU A 336 -6.42 6.48 20.05
N PRO A 337 -5.77 6.15 18.93
CA PRO A 337 -5.54 4.76 18.53
C PRO A 337 -4.61 4.03 19.48
N LEU A 338 -5.12 3.05 20.21
CA LEU A 338 -4.40 2.14 21.09
C LEU A 338 -4.52 0.72 20.55
N LEU A 339 -3.46 -0.09 20.76
CA LEU A 339 -3.49 -1.50 20.37
C LEU A 339 -4.44 -2.29 21.29
N ASP A 340 -5.27 -3.12 20.69
CA ASP A 340 -6.19 -4.00 21.43
C ASP A 340 -5.43 -5.04 22.25
N MET A 341 -6.04 -5.52 23.33
CA MET A 341 -5.46 -6.54 24.24
C MET A 341 -4.08 -6.19 24.84
N VAL A 342 -3.65 -4.93 24.77
CA VAL A 342 -2.40 -4.43 25.37
C VAL A 342 -2.76 -3.42 26.45
N THR A 343 -2.15 -3.56 27.63
CA THR A 343 -2.35 -2.58 28.71
C THR A 343 -1.82 -1.22 28.26
N PRO A 344 -2.66 -0.18 28.24
CA PRO A 344 -2.23 1.18 27.90
C PRO A 344 -1.16 1.69 28.88
N PHE A 345 -0.28 2.58 28.41
CA PHE A 345 0.62 3.29 29.28
C PHE A 345 -0.12 4.36 30.10
N GLU A 346 0.46 4.78 31.22
CA GLU A 346 -0.14 5.79 32.08
C GLU A 346 -0.50 7.09 31.31
N ASN A 347 0.40 7.54 30.44
CA ASN A 347 0.15 8.70 29.58
C ASN A 347 -1.09 8.52 28.68
N ASP A 348 -1.32 7.31 28.15
CA ASP A 348 -2.49 7.03 27.30
C ASP A 348 -3.77 7.10 28.12
N LEU A 349 -3.75 6.60 29.36
CA LEU A 349 -4.87 6.69 30.29
C LEU A 349 -5.20 8.15 30.65
N VAL A 350 -4.18 8.95 30.97
CA VAL A 350 -4.33 10.40 31.24
C VAL A 350 -4.90 11.11 30.03
N GLN A 351 -4.39 10.87 28.83
CA GLN A 351 -4.93 11.48 27.60
C GLN A 351 -6.35 11.05 27.33
N THR A 352 -6.67 9.75 27.51
CA THR A 352 -8.03 9.22 27.37
C THR A 352 -9.01 9.95 28.29
N ALA A 353 -8.64 10.12 29.58
CA ALA A 353 -9.45 10.79 30.57
C ALA A 353 -9.67 12.28 30.21
N LEU A 354 -8.61 12.99 29.81
CA LEU A 354 -8.71 14.41 29.41
C LEU A 354 -9.61 14.62 28.18
N ILE A 355 -9.48 13.76 27.16
CA ILE A 355 -10.31 13.84 25.95
C ILE A 355 -11.76 13.53 26.30
N LEU A 356 -12.02 12.48 27.11
CA LEU A 356 -13.35 12.09 27.53
C LEU A 356 -14.03 13.22 28.31
N GLU A 357 -13.34 13.84 29.28
CA GLU A 357 -13.88 14.96 30.04
C GLU A 357 -14.15 16.19 29.16
N THR A 358 -13.26 16.46 28.20
CA THR A 358 -13.49 17.55 27.21
C THR A 358 -14.73 17.32 26.35
N LEU A 359 -14.95 16.06 25.92
CA LEU A 359 -16.15 15.71 25.15
C LEU A 359 -17.41 15.81 26.00
N ARG A 360 -17.36 15.35 27.26
CA ARG A 360 -18.46 15.39 28.23
C ARG A 360 -18.91 16.81 28.57
N GLN A 361 -17.96 17.77 28.68
CA GLN A 361 -18.29 19.18 29.00
C GLN A 361 -18.90 19.94 27.81
N LYS A 362 -18.68 19.46 26.57
CA LYS A 362 -19.09 20.13 25.35
C LYS A 362 -20.39 19.56 24.75
N HIS A 363 -20.76 18.38 25.13
CA HIS A 363 -21.85 17.61 24.55
C HIS A 363 -22.64 16.85 25.61
#